data_dd654c76f90a8d1a2671bcd60d9cad77
#
_entry.id   dd654c76f90a8d1a2671bcd60d9cad77
#
_cell.length_a   1.000
_cell.length_b   1.000
_cell.length_c   1.000
_cell.angle_alpha   90.00
_cell.angle_beta   90.00
_cell.angle_gamma   90.00
#
_symmetry.space_group_name_H-M   'P 1'
#
loop_
_entity.id
_entity.type
_entity.pdbx_description
1 polymer ?
#
loop_
_entity_poly.entity_id
_entity_poly.type
_entity_poly.pdbx_seq_one_letter_code
_entity_poly.pdbx_strand_id
1 'polypeptide(L)'
;MNTLVLLAVCLVILFCGYVFYGRWLVKQWGVGEGDIPTPAHTMNDGIDYVPAKAPVLMGHHFSSIAGAGPITGPIGAAMFGWLPVTLWVLIGGIFFGGVHDFGALFASVRHKGQSIGEIISANMSKRAKQLFIIFSYLTLILVVAAFAAIVASTFGATYENGVLNEAKSATQASVAMVSLLFILVAIVFGFAVYRRHTSMVTSTILGVAAIVACMAVGMNWHPLYFSTTTWMWLIGLYITIASVTPVWILLQPRDYLSSFLLYAMLAVAVVGIVGAHPDIKPDLFPAYTGFAVDNGNGIQYMFPILFTTVACGAISGFHSLVSSGTTSKQLDKESDAKPIAYGGMLLECVLAIITLCAIAYARETGHVKGATDIFAGGIAAMIGAIPGLESMENSMYTLLVLTYSAFCLTSLDTATRLARFMFQEFWLEPGETPKDIKSGFKKMMVNPYFATILTVFL
;
A
#
# COMPACT_ATOMS: atom_id res chain seq x y z
N MET A 1 -23.15 -11.70 15.59
CA MET A 1 -23.11 -10.61 14.58
C MET A 1 -22.68 -11.20 13.27
N ASN A 2 -23.41 -10.92 12.19
CA ASN A 2 -23.07 -11.46 10.87
C ASN A 2 -22.02 -10.55 10.18
N THR A 3 -21.03 -11.14 9.52
CA THR A 3 -19.95 -10.39 8.83
C THR A 3 -20.49 -9.50 7.70
N LEU A 4 -21.53 -9.95 7.01
CA LEU A 4 -22.19 -9.15 5.97
C LEU A 4 -22.82 -7.86 6.55
N VAL A 5 -23.49 -7.98 7.71
CA VAL A 5 -24.06 -6.81 8.40
C VAL A 5 -22.97 -5.85 8.85
N LEU A 6 -21.87 -6.37 9.41
CA LEU A 6 -20.71 -5.56 9.79
C LEU A 6 -20.18 -4.78 8.58
N LEU A 7 -19.89 -5.47 7.48
CA LEU A 7 -19.39 -4.86 6.25
C LEU A 7 -20.37 -3.80 5.71
N ALA A 8 -21.66 -4.14 5.59
CA ALA A 8 -22.66 -3.23 5.04
C ALA A 8 -22.81 -1.93 5.87
N VAL A 9 -22.87 -2.04 7.19
CA VAL A 9 -22.96 -0.88 8.09
C VAL A 9 -21.70 0.00 7.95
N CYS A 10 -20.52 -0.62 7.95
CA CYS A 10 -19.27 0.13 7.80
C CYS A 10 -19.16 0.83 6.43
N LEU A 11 -19.57 0.16 5.34
CA LEU A 11 -19.60 0.78 3.99
C LEU A 11 -20.52 1.99 3.93
N VAL A 12 -21.70 1.92 4.54
CA VAL A 12 -22.64 3.06 4.60
C VAL A 12 -22.01 4.23 5.38
N ILE A 13 -21.38 3.96 6.53
CA ILE A 13 -20.73 5.00 7.35
C ILE A 13 -19.56 5.65 6.57
N LEU A 14 -18.69 4.85 5.93
CA LEU A 14 -17.57 5.36 5.12
C LEU A 14 -18.07 6.17 3.92
N PHE A 15 -19.13 5.70 3.25
CA PHE A 15 -19.75 6.43 2.14
C PHE A 15 -20.34 7.77 2.61
N CYS A 16 -21.03 7.80 3.75
CA CYS A 16 -21.50 9.04 4.35
C CYS A 16 -20.34 9.99 4.69
N GLY A 17 -19.26 9.48 5.25
CA GLY A 17 -18.03 10.23 5.50
C GLY A 17 -17.47 10.86 4.21
N TYR A 18 -17.37 10.07 3.13
CA TYR A 18 -16.90 10.55 1.84
C TYR A 18 -17.79 11.66 1.24
N VAL A 19 -19.12 11.45 1.29
CA VAL A 19 -20.07 12.38 0.67
C VAL A 19 -20.23 13.64 1.49
N PHE A 20 -20.49 13.54 2.79
CA PHE A 20 -20.82 14.71 3.61
C PHE A 20 -19.56 15.41 4.13
N TYR A 21 -18.73 14.69 4.88
CA TYR A 21 -17.55 15.27 5.50
C TYR A 21 -16.46 15.63 4.47
N GLY A 22 -16.21 14.74 3.50
CA GLY A 22 -15.28 15.04 2.41
C GLY A 22 -15.69 16.22 1.52
N ARG A 23 -17.00 16.45 1.27
CA ARG A 23 -17.48 17.66 0.58
C ARG A 23 -17.31 18.92 1.43
N TRP A 24 -17.54 18.79 2.73
CA TRP A 24 -17.33 19.89 3.65
C TRP A 24 -15.84 20.32 3.65
N LEU A 25 -14.90 19.38 3.71
CA LEU A 25 -13.46 19.67 3.62
C LEU A 25 -13.08 20.38 2.31
N VAL A 26 -13.57 19.89 1.17
CA VAL A 26 -13.33 20.54 -0.15
C VAL A 26 -13.76 22.00 -0.12
N LYS A 27 -14.95 22.28 0.43
CA LYS A 27 -15.48 23.65 0.55
C LYS A 27 -14.67 24.51 1.52
N GLN A 28 -14.26 23.95 2.67
CA GLN A 28 -13.47 24.69 3.66
C GLN A 28 -12.07 25.08 3.17
N TRP A 29 -11.47 24.23 2.35
CA TRP A 29 -10.11 24.46 1.85
C TRP A 29 -10.08 25.13 0.47
N GLY A 30 -11.22 25.35 -0.18
CA GLY A 30 -11.30 25.95 -1.52
C GLY A 30 -10.59 25.11 -2.59
N VAL A 31 -10.74 23.77 -2.51
CA VAL A 31 -10.07 22.85 -3.45
C VAL A 31 -10.72 22.92 -4.82
N GLY A 32 -9.92 23.19 -5.86
CA GLY A 32 -10.37 23.33 -7.24
C GLY A 32 -10.97 24.72 -7.55
N GLU A 33 -10.91 25.67 -6.63
CA GLU A 33 -11.30 27.06 -6.89
C GLU A 33 -10.17 27.79 -7.63
N GLY A 34 -10.51 28.41 -8.77
CA GLY A 34 -9.60 29.29 -9.52
C GLY A 34 -8.75 28.62 -10.62
N ASP A 35 -9.03 27.37 -10.99
CA ASP A 35 -8.36 26.64 -12.09
C ASP A 35 -6.81 26.75 -12.08
N ILE A 36 -6.24 26.59 -10.88
CA ILE A 36 -4.79 26.74 -10.64
C ILE A 36 -4.06 25.53 -11.24
N PRO A 37 -3.08 25.74 -12.16
CA PRO A 37 -2.33 24.64 -12.73
C PRO A 37 -1.50 23.93 -11.64
N THR A 38 -1.55 22.60 -11.64
CA THR A 38 -0.86 21.77 -10.65
C THR A 38 0.66 21.73 -10.89
N PRO A 39 1.45 21.36 -9.87
CA PRO A 39 2.90 21.19 -10.00
C PRO A 39 3.30 20.19 -11.09
N ALA A 40 2.48 19.19 -11.38
CA ALA A 40 2.71 18.23 -12.46
C ALA A 40 2.89 18.92 -13.84
N HIS A 41 2.20 20.05 -14.05
CA HIS A 41 2.30 20.85 -15.26
C HIS A 41 3.36 21.95 -15.16
N THR A 42 3.38 22.70 -14.04
CA THR A 42 4.26 23.87 -13.87
C THR A 42 5.72 23.51 -13.61
N MET A 43 5.98 22.34 -13.07
CA MET A 43 7.31 21.86 -12.68
C MET A 43 7.73 20.59 -13.47
N ASN A 44 7.06 20.28 -14.57
CA ASN A 44 7.28 19.06 -15.34
C ASN A 44 8.77 18.87 -15.70
N ASP A 45 9.38 17.79 -15.21
CA ASP A 45 10.76 17.42 -15.46
C ASP A 45 10.90 16.10 -16.24
N GLY A 46 9.78 15.43 -16.54
CA GLY A 46 9.74 14.13 -17.22
C GLY A 46 10.27 12.96 -16.39
N ILE A 47 10.54 13.14 -15.10
CA ILE A 47 11.08 12.11 -14.21
C ILE A 47 10.16 11.87 -13.02
N ASP A 48 9.99 12.87 -12.16
CA ASP A 48 9.17 12.82 -10.95
C ASP A 48 7.90 13.67 -11.09
N TYR A 49 7.98 14.82 -11.79
CA TYR A 49 6.86 15.71 -12.08
C TYR A 49 6.32 15.37 -13.48
N VAL A 50 5.34 14.47 -13.52
CA VAL A 50 4.71 14.01 -14.77
C VAL A 50 3.20 13.89 -14.56
N PRO A 51 2.36 14.67 -15.27
CA PRO A 51 0.92 14.62 -15.08
C PRO A 51 0.36 13.24 -15.44
N ALA A 52 -0.45 12.68 -14.56
CA ALA A 52 -1.11 11.39 -14.73
C ALA A 52 -2.62 11.56 -14.69
N LYS A 53 -3.35 10.86 -15.56
CA LYS A 53 -4.82 10.85 -15.54
C LYS A 53 -5.34 10.34 -14.20
N ALA A 54 -6.43 10.92 -13.69
CA ALA A 54 -7.00 10.60 -12.39
C ALA A 54 -7.16 9.10 -12.10
N PRO A 55 -7.65 8.21 -13.02
CA PRO A 55 -7.72 6.78 -12.74
C PRO A 55 -6.34 6.11 -12.56
N VAL A 56 -5.34 6.56 -13.33
CA VAL A 56 -3.96 6.06 -13.21
C VAL A 56 -3.36 6.48 -11.89
N LEU A 57 -3.52 7.76 -11.54
CA LEU A 57 -2.99 8.30 -10.29
C LEU A 57 -3.71 7.72 -9.08
N MET A 58 -5.03 7.47 -9.16
CA MET A 58 -5.79 6.77 -8.12
C MET A 58 -5.25 5.35 -7.92
N GLY A 59 -5.00 4.61 -9.01
CA GLY A 59 -4.41 3.28 -8.96
C GLY A 59 -3.02 3.29 -8.34
N HIS A 60 -2.14 4.19 -8.77
CA HIS A 60 -0.81 4.37 -8.20
C HIS A 60 -0.86 4.75 -6.72
N HIS A 61 -1.66 5.76 -6.36
CA HIS A 61 -1.79 6.21 -4.96
C HIS A 61 -2.30 5.09 -4.06
N PHE A 62 -3.43 4.48 -4.44
CA PHE A 62 -4.07 3.43 -3.64
C PHE A 62 -3.17 2.20 -3.49
N SER A 63 -2.53 1.73 -4.56
CA SER A 63 -1.58 0.61 -4.48
C SER A 63 -0.34 0.93 -3.63
N SER A 64 0.08 2.19 -3.60
CA SER A 64 1.23 2.63 -2.79
C SER A 64 0.91 2.70 -1.31
N ILE A 65 -0.29 3.17 -0.93
CA ILE A 65 -0.71 3.31 0.47
C ILE A 65 -1.22 1.99 1.06
N ALA A 66 -1.99 1.21 0.29
CA ALA A 66 -2.57 -0.06 0.71
C ALA A 66 -1.51 -1.17 0.79
N GLY A 67 -0.53 -1.02 1.66
CA GLY A 67 0.49 -2.03 1.94
C GLY A 67 -0.04 -3.15 2.85
N ALA A 68 0.86 -3.80 3.58
CA ALA A 68 0.50 -4.85 4.53
C ALA A 68 -0.32 -4.34 5.73
N GLY A 69 -0.23 -3.03 6.05
CA GLY A 69 -0.77 -2.44 7.27
C GLY A 69 -2.27 -2.63 7.52
N PRO A 70 -3.17 -2.38 6.53
CA PRO A 70 -4.61 -2.58 6.71
C PRO A 70 -5.02 -4.05 6.88
N ILE A 71 -4.11 -4.98 6.62
CA ILE A 71 -4.30 -6.41 6.88
C ILE A 71 -3.66 -6.80 8.21
N THR A 72 -2.37 -6.52 8.40
CA THR A 72 -1.64 -6.92 9.61
C THR A 72 -2.10 -6.18 10.86
N GLY A 73 -2.52 -4.91 10.70
CA GLY A 73 -2.99 -4.08 11.81
C GLY A 73 -4.23 -4.64 12.51
N PRO A 74 -5.36 -4.82 11.80
CA PRO A 74 -6.55 -5.43 12.38
C PRO A 74 -6.30 -6.83 12.96
N ILE A 75 -5.45 -7.65 12.31
CA ILE A 75 -5.07 -8.97 12.82
C ILE A 75 -4.34 -8.86 14.17
N GLY A 76 -3.35 -7.97 14.25
CA GLY A 76 -2.61 -7.74 15.50
C GLY A 76 -3.48 -7.18 16.63
N ALA A 77 -4.42 -6.29 16.30
CA ALA A 77 -5.32 -5.68 17.26
C ALA A 77 -6.56 -6.53 17.60
N ALA A 78 -6.80 -7.63 16.89
CA ALA A 78 -7.93 -8.54 17.08
C ALA A 78 -7.97 -9.16 18.50
N MET A 79 -6.87 -9.04 19.27
CA MET A 79 -6.84 -9.44 20.67
C MET A 79 -7.79 -8.61 21.55
N PHE A 80 -8.07 -7.35 21.19
CA PHE A 80 -8.99 -6.48 21.94
C PHE A 80 -10.46 -6.66 21.55
N GLY A 81 -10.74 -7.51 20.55
CA GLY A 81 -12.07 -7.75 19.99
C GLY A 81 -12.31 -6.95 18.72
N TRP A 82 -13.38 -7.33 17.95
CA TRP A 82 -13.66 -6.72 16.66
C TRP A 82 -14.25 -5.30 16.77
N LEU A 83 -15.00 -4.99 17.82
CA LEU A 83 -15.69 -3.70 17.96
C LEU A 83 -14.74 -2.50 18.15
N PRO A 84 -13.74 -2.53 19.06
CA PRO A 84 -12.78 -1.44 19.20
C PRO A 84 -11.99 -1.19 17.92
N VAL A 85 -11.60 -2.26 17.22
CA VAL A 85 -10.88 -2.14 15.93
C VAL A 85 -11.77 -1.49 14.88
N THR A 86 -13.03 -1.93 14.73
CA THR A 86 -14.00 -1.33 13.80
C THR A 86 -14.21 0.15 14.08
N LEU A 87 -14.44 0.50 15.35
CA LEU A 87 -14.65 1.91 15.74
C LEU A 87 -13.44 2.78 15.40
N TRP A 88 -12.22 2.28 15.69
CA TRP A 88 -11.01 3.03 15.37
C TRP A 88 -10.79 3.17 13.85
N VAL A 89 -11.02 2.13 13.06
CA VAL A 89 -10.94 2.20 11.61
C VAL A 89 -11.92 3.23 11.04
N LEU A 90 -13.18 3.25 11.50
CA LEU A 90 -14.20 4.17 11.00
C LEU A 90 -13.92 5.62 11.43
N ILE A 91 -13.74 5.86 12.72
CA ILE A 91 -13.51 7.21 13.26
C ILE A 91 -12.14 7.73 12.80
N GLY A 92 -11.12 6.90 12.94
CA GLY A 92 -9.76 7.23 12.52
C GLY A 92 -9.68 7.53 11.04
N GLY A 93 -10.23 6.67 10.20
CA GLY A 93 -10.19 6.82 8.74
C GLY A 93 -10.95 8.06 8.24
N ILE A 94 -12.15 8.32 8.75
CA ILE A 94 -12.96 9.47 8.30
C ILE A 94 -12.40 10.79 8.79
N PHE A 95 -12.12 10.91 10.11
CA PHE A 95 -11.83 12.20 10.73
C PHE A 95 -10.36 12.51 10.91
N PHE A 96 -9.49 11.51 10.83
CA PHE A 96 -8.04 11.69 10.99
C PHE A 96 -7.29 11.28 9.73
N GLY A 97 -7.31 10.02 9.31
CA GLY A 97 -6.52 9.52 8.19
C GLY A 97 -6.87 10.17 6.86
N GLY A 98 -8.16 10.20 6.51
CA GLY A 98 -8.60 10.86 5.27
C GLY A 98 -8.29 12.36 5.25
N VAL A 99 -8.46 13.05 6.38
CA VAL A 99 -8.10 14.48 6.51
C VAL A 99 -6.59 14.67 6.38
N HIS A 100 -5.81 13.81 7.03
CA HIS A 100 -4.36 13.83 6.99
C HIS A 100 -3.80 13.63 5.57
N ASP A 101 -4.29 12.60 4.87
CA ASP A 101 -3.81 12.28 3.52
C ASP A 101 -4.22 13.34 2.50
N PHE A 102 -5.47 13.76 2.56
CA PHE A 102 -6.00 14.82 1.70
C PHE A 102 -5.34 16.17 1.99
N GLY A 103 -5.14 16.50 3.27
CA GLY A 103 -4.44 17.72 3.69
C GLY A 103 -2.98 17.75 3.25
N ALA A 104 -2.27 16.62 3.37
CA ALA A 104 -0.89 16.49 2.91
C ALA A 104 -0.77 16.67 1.39
N LEU A 105 -1.68 16.05 0.61
CA LEU A 105 -1.73 16.22 -0.84
C LEU A 105 -2.03 17.67 -1.22
N PHE A 106 -3.08 18.25 -0.66
CA PHE A 106 -3.50 19.61 -0.94
C PHE A 106 -2.42 20.64 -0.58
N ALA A 107 -1.85 20.54 0.62
CA ALA A 107 -0.77 21.42 1.06
C ALA A 107 0.46 21.32 0.13
N SER A 108 0.83 20.11 -0.28
CA SER A 108 1.94 19.91 -1.21
C SER A 108 1.67 20.50 -2.59
N VAL A 109 0.47 20.32 -3.14
CA VAL A 109 0.07 20.93 -4.43
C VAL A 109 0.19 22.46 -4.35
N ARG A 110 -0.30 23.08 -3.28
CA ARG A 110 -0.23 24.53 -3.05
C ARG A 110 1.22 25.03 -2.78
N HIS A 111 2.14 24.14 -2.41
CA HIS A 111 3.57 24.41 -2.23
C HIS A 111 4.43 23.80 -3.33
N LYS A 112 4.00 23.83 -4.58
CA LYS A 112 4.76 23.41 -5.78
C LYS A 112 5.18 21.93 -5.77
N GLY A 113 4.38 21.04 -5.17
CA GLY A 113 4.68 19.62 -5.05
C GLY A 113 5.83 19.31 -4.08
N GLN A 114 6.11 20.20 -3.14
CA GLN A 114 7.14 20.00 -2.12
C GLN A 114 6.69 18.97 -1.08
N SER A 115 7.68 18.31 -0.46
CA SER A 115 7.42 17.39 0.64
C SER A 115 6.90 18.13 1.89
N ILE A 116 6.31 17.35 2.80
CA ILE A 116 5.87 17.87 4.11
C ILE A 116 7.06 18.51 4.87
N GLY A 117 8.27 17.97 4.72
CA GLY A 117 9.47 18.55 5.33
C GLY A 117 9.74 19.99 4.89
N GLU A 118 9.62 20.27 3.60
CA GLU A 118 9.76 21.64 3.07
C GLU A 118 8.63 22.55 3.53
N ILE A 119 7.39 22.06 3.56
CA ILE A 119 6.24 22.82 4.06
C ILE A 119 6.43 23.18 5.54
N ILE A 120 6.94 22.26 6.36
CA ILE A 120 7.31 22.53 7.77
C ILE A 120 8.38 23.63 7.85
N SER A 121 9.40 23.58 6.99
CA SER A 121 10.45 24.61 6.96
C SER A 121 9.88 26.01 6.66
N ALA A 122 8.95 26.08 5.71
CA ALA A 122 8.34 27.35 5.31
C ALA A 122 7.40 27.94 6.37
N ASN A 123 6.71 27.11 7.14
CA ASN A 123 5.68 27.55 8.10
C ASN A 123 6.13 27.54 9.57
N MET A 124 7.20 26.81 9.92
CA MET A 124 7.68 26.69 11.30
C MET A 124 9.15 27.13 11.44
N SER A 125 10.09 26.21 11.14
CA SER A 125 11.50 26.51 11.22
C SER A 125 12.37 25.45 10.51
N LYS A 126 13.62 25.82 10.16
CA LYS A 126 14.62 24.87 9.64
C LYS A 126 14.90 23.71 10.60
N ARG A 127 14.94 23.97 11.92
CA ARG A 127 15.16 22.91 12.93
C ARG A 127 14.02 21.91 12.95
N ALA A 128 12.77 22.38 12.87
CA ALA A 128 11.60 21.51 12.78
C ALA A 128 11.64 20.62 11.53
N LYS A 129 12.03 21.18 10.36
CA LYS A 129 12.30 20.42 9.14
C LYS A 129 13.32 19.31 9.37
N GLN A 130 14.49 19.63 9.93
CA GLN A 130 15.57 18.68 10.14
C GLN A 130 15.14 17.52 11.06
N LEU A 131 14.46 17.83 12.17
CA LEU A 131 13.94 16.82 13.10
C LEU A 131 12.90 15.93 12.41
N PHE A 132 11.98 16.53 11.65
CA PHE A 132 10.97 15.78 10.90
C PHE A 132 11.61 14.87 9.84
N ILE A 133 12.59 15.36 9.07
CA ILE A 133 13.27 14.55 8.05
C ILE A 133 14.05 13.39 8.69
N ILE A 134 14.78 13.61 9.78
CA ILE A 134 15.48 12.53 10.49
C ILE A 134 14.47 11.47 10.96
N PHE A 135 13.40 11.89 11.61
CA PHE A 135 12.36 10.97 12.07
C PHE A 135 11.73 10.19 10.91
N SER A 136 11.32 10.89 9.85
CA SER A 136 10.69 10.27 8.67
C SER A 136 11.65 9.34 7.94
N TYR A 137 12.92 9.69 7.80
CA TYR A 137 13.92 8.86 7.15
C TYR A 137 14.17 7.56 7.93
N LEU A 138 14.36 7.64 9.24
CA LEU A 138 14.53 6.44 10.09
C LEU A 138 13.27 5.55 10.06
N THR A 139 12.09 6.15 10.08
CA THR A 139 10.83 5.42 9.95
C THR A 139 10.73 4.73 8.60
N LEU A 140 11.09 5.41 7.50
CA LEU A 140 11.07 4.83 6.15
C LEU A 140 12.07 3.69 6.00
N ILE A 141 13.24 3.73 6.63
CA ILE A 141 14.17 2.58 6.66
C ILE A 141 13.50 1.37 7.30
N LEU A 142 12.82 1.55 8.44
CA LEU A 142 12.09 0.45 9.10
C LEU A 142 10.94 -0.08 8.21
N VAL A 143 10.23 0.80 7.52
CA VAL A 143 9.17 0.42 6.57
C VAL A 143 9.74 -0.38 5.39
N VAL A 144 10.86 0.07 4.80
CA VAL A 144 11.56 -0.64 3.73
C VAL A 144 11.99 -2.04 4.19
N ALA A 145 12.61 -2.14 5.37
CA ALA A 145 13.03 -3.42 5.94
C ALA A 145 11.84 -4.36 6.18
N ALA A 146 10.75 -3.84 6.76
CA ALA A 146 9.55 -4.62 7.05
C ALA A 146 8.89 -5.15 5.76
N PHE A 147 8.67 -4.30 4.76
CA PHE A 147 8.08 -4.73 3.50
C PHE A 147 9.00 -5.67 2.71
N ALA A 148 10.32 -5.44 2.72
CA ALA A 148 11.28 -6.36 2.11
C ALA A 148 11.21 -7.75 2.74
N ALA A 149 11.13 -7.82 4.08
CA ALA A 149 10.98 -9.08 4.80
C ALA A 149 9.65 -9.78 4.48
N ILE A 150 8.53 -9.04 4.41
CA ILE A 150 7.23 -9.59 4.02
C ILE A 150 7.28 -10.16 2.60
N VAL A 151 7.76 -9.39 1.62
CA VAL A 151 7.86 -9.85 0.22
C VAL A 151 8.79 -11.06 0.11
N ALA A 152 9.96 -11.02 0.77
CA ALA A 152 10.88 -12.15 0.77
C ALA A 152 10.26 -13.41 1.38
N SER A 153 9.44 -13.28 2.42
CA SER A 153 8.73 -14.41 3.03
C SER A 153 7.64 -14.99 2.13
N THR A 154 6.97 -14.15 1.32
CA THR A 154 5.96 -14.63 0.35
C THR A 154 6.57 -15.31 -0.87
N PHE A 155 7.86 -15.08 -1.16
CA PHE A 155 8.60 -15.71 -2.25
C PHE A 155 9.44 -16.90 -1.78
N GLY A 156 9.82 -16.94 -0.50
CA GLY A 156 10.79 -17.85 0.07
C GLY A 156 10.33 -19.30 0.07
N ALA A 157 11.12 -20.19 -0.52
CA ALA A 157 10.88 -21.62 -0.50
C ALA A 157 11.12 -22.21 0.91
N THR A 158 10.36 -23.24 1.25
CA THR A 158 10.46 -23.98 2.52
C THR A 158 11.49 -25.11 2.39
N TYR A 159 12.48 -25.10 3.28
CA TYR A 159 13.48 -26.16 3.39
C TYR A 159 13.27 -26.93 4.69
N GLU A 160 13.21 -28.27 4.60
CA GLU A 160 13.11 -29.16 5.76
C GLU A 160 14.39 -29.99 5.83
N ASN A 161 15.12 -29.92 6.95
CA ASN A 161 16.42 -30.56 7.13
C ASN A 161 17.45 -30.27 6.00
N GLY A 162 17.38 -29.02 5.44
CA GLY A 162 18.27 -28.63 4.33
C GLY A 162 17.82 -29.07 2.94
N VAL A 163 16.71 -29.81 2.83
CA VAL A 163 16.16 -30.30 1.55
C VAL A 163 14.94 -29.46 1.18
N LEU A 164 14.85 -29.06 -0.09
CA LEU A 164 13.72 -28.31 -0.63
C LEU A 164 12.45 -29.17 -0.55
N ASN A 165 11.41 -28.61 0.07
CA ASN A 165 10.05 -29.17 0.04
C ASN A 165 9.24 -28.47 -1.06
N GLU A 166 9.26 -29.01 -2.28
CA GLU A 166 8.60 -28.42 -3.44
C GLU A 166 7.09 -28.26 -3.24
N ALA A 167 6.42 -29.26 -2.67
CA ALA A 167 4.97 -29.23 -2.46
C ALA A 167 4.53 -28.08 -1.54
N LYS A 168 5.31 -27.83 -0.46
CA LYS A 168 5.05 -26.71 0.45
C LYS A 168 5.50 -25.35 -0.10
N SER A 169 6.35 -25.34 -1.13
CA SER A 169 6.94 -24.14 -1.73
C SER A 169 6.29 -23.72 -3.04
N ALA A 170 5.39 -24.53 -3.60
CA ALA A 170 4.79 -24.28 -4.91
C ALA A 170 4.05 -22.94 -4.99
N THR A 171 3.27 -22.58 -3.97
CA THR A 171 2.57 -21.29 -3.91
C THR A 171 3.55 -20.12 -3.89
N GLN A 172 4.60 -20.17 -3.07
CA GLN A 172 5.61 -19.12 -2.97
C GLN A 172 6.39 -18.95 -4.27
N ALA A 173 6.81 -20.07 -4.89
CA ALA A 173 7.48 -20.05 -6.18
C ALA A 173 6.58 -19.47 -7.30
N SER A 174 5.28 -19.82 -7.30
CA SER A 174 4.28 -19.23 -8.20
C SER A 174 4.16 -17.72 -8.01
N VAL A 175 4.04 -17.26 -6.77
CA VAL A 175 3.95 -15.83 -6.43
C VAL A 175 5.19 -15.07 -6.89
N ALA A 176 6.39 -15.63 -6.66
CA ALA A 176 7.65 -15.04 -7.11
C ALA A 176 7.71 -14.94 -8.64
N MET A 177 7.37 -16.02 -9.35
CA MET A 177 7.39 -16.05 -10.81
C MET A 177 6.41 -15.07 -11.43
N VAL A 178 5.16 -15.03 -10.95
CA VAL A 178 4.16 -14.07 -11.42
C VAL A 178 4.63 -12.63 -11.16
N SER A 179 5.20 -12.33 -10.00
CA SER A 179 5.68 -10.99 -9.66
C SER A 179 6.80 -10.51 -10.60
N LEU A 180 7.73 -11.40 -10.97
CA LEU A 180 8.79 -11.07 -11.94
C LEU A 180 8.23 -10.84 -13.34
N LEU A 181 7.32 -11.71 -13.81
CA LEU A 181 6.65 -11.53 -15.11
C LEU A 181 5.84 -10.23 -15.14
N PHE A 182 5.19 -9.89 -14.03
CA PHE A 182 4.42 -8.66 -13.90
C PHE A 182 5.27 -7.39 -14.03
N ILE A 183 6.49 -7.38 -13.47
CA ILE A 183 7.45 -6.28 -13.67
C ILE A 183 7.74 -6.07 -15.16
N LEU A 184 7.96 -7.14 -15.92
CA LEU A 184 8.20 -7.07 -17.36
C LEU A 184 6.99 -6.50 -18.11
N VAL A 185 5.78 -6.97 -17.79
CA VAL A 185 4.53 -6.45 -18.36
C VAL A 185 4.37 -4.96 -18.06
N ALA A 186 4.67 -4.53 -16.83
CA ALA A 186 4.58 -3.12 -16.43
C ALA A 186 5.54 -2.22 -17.24
N ILE A 187 6.77 -2.66 -17.47
CA ILE A 187 7.75 -1.95 -18.30
C ILE A 187 7.23 -1.81 -19.74
N VAL A 188 6.76 -2.91 -20.34
CA VAL A 188 6.20 -2.89 -21.71
C VAL A 188 4.99 -1.95 -21.80
N PHE A 189 4.09 -2.00 -20.80
CA PHE A 189 2.94 -1.12 -20.71
C PHE A 189 3.37 0.36 -20.63
N GLY A 190 4.35 0.69 -19.79
CA GLY A 190 4.90 2.04 -19.66
C GLY A 190 5.44 2.57 -21.01
N PHE A 191 6.22 1.78 -21.72
CA PHE A 191 6.69 2.15 -23.06
C PHE A 191 5.56 2.32 -24.07
N ALA A 192 4.56 1.44 -24.06
CA ALA A 192 3.42 1.53 -24.98
C ALA A 192 2.61 2.81 -24.74
N VAL A 193 2.29 3.13 -23.50
CA VAL A 193 1.45 4.28 -23.16
C VAL A 193 2.21 5.60 -23.31
N TYR A 194 3.42 5.72 -22.73
CA TYR A 194 4.12 7.00 -22.62
C TYR A 194 5.00 7.33 -23.83
N ARG A 195 5.54 6.31 -24.53
CA ARG A 195 6.40 6.53 -25.70
C ARG A 195 5.68 6.37 -27.04
N ARG A 196 4.75 5.41 -27.14
CA ARG A 196 3.99 5.17 -28.38
C ARG A 196 2.61 5.83 -28.39
N HIS A 197 2.23 6.52 -27.29
CA HIS A 197 0.96 7.23 -27.15
C HIS A 197 -0.26 6.36 -27.51
N THR A 198 -0.22 5.07 -27.16
CA THR A 198 -1.33 4.15 -27.41
C THR A 198 -2.55 4.56 -26.58
N SER A 199 -3.74 4.18 -27.06
CA SER A 199 -4.97 4.43 -26.31
C SER A 199 -4.88 3.80 -24.92
N MET A 200 -5.20 4.58 -23.89
CA MET A 200 -5.20 4.12 -22.50
C MET A 200 -6.12 2.91 -22.30
N VAL A 201 -7.31 2.94 -22.92
CA VAL A 201 -8.29 1.85 -22.82
C VAL A 201 -7.73 0.54 -23.39
N THR A 202 -7.18 0.61 -24.63
CA THR A 202 -6.58 -0.56 -25.27
C THR A 202 -5.41 -1.10 -24.48
N SER A 203 -4.52 -0.22 -24.03
CA SER A 203 -3.37 -0.61 -23.20
C SER A 203 -3.79 -1.26 -21.89
N THR A 204 -4.85 -0.74 -21.25
CA THR A 204 -5.39 -1.31 -20.00
C THR A 204 -5.94 -2.71 -20.23
N ILE A 205 -6.76 -2.91 -21.27
CA ILE A 205 -7.32 -4.24 -21.59
C ILE A 205 -6.19 -5.24 -21.86
N LEU A 206 -5.21 -4.86 -22.66
CA LEU A 206 -4.05 -5.72 -22.94
C LEU A 206 -3.19 -5.96 -21.69
N GLY A 207 -3.00 -4.95 -20.85
CA GLY A 207 -2.27 -5.05 -19.60
C GLY A 207 -2.93 -6.02 -18.62
N VAL A 208 -4.25 -5.90 -18.43
CA VAL A 208 -5.04 -6.81 -17.57
C VAL A 208 -5.02 -8.24 -18.15
N ALA A 209 -5.18 -8.40 -19.45
CA ALA A 209 -5.08 -9.71 -20.10
C ALA A 209 -3.66 -10.32 -19.91
N ALA A 210 -2.61 -9.50 -20.00
CA ALA A 210 -1.24 -9.93 -19.76
C ALA A 210 -1.02 -10.35 -18.28
N ILE A 211 -1.63 -9.66 -17.31
CA ILE A 211 -1.59 -10.07 -15.90
C ILE A 211 -2.22 -11.46 -15.73
N VAL A 212 -3.40 -11.69 -16.30
CA VAL A 212 -4.07 -13.00 -16.24
C VAL A 212 -3.20 -14.07 -16.89
N ALA A 213 -2.56 -13.77 -18.02
CA ALA A 213 -1.61 -14.69 -18.66
C ALA A 213 -0.38 -14.95 -17.77
N CYS A 214 0.19 -13.93 -17.12
CA CYS A 214 1.29 -14.10 -16.16
C CYS A 214 0.90 -15.00 -14.99
N MET A 215 -0.32 -14.86 -14.48
CA MET A 215 -0.85 -15.72 -13.42
C MET A 215 -0.95 -17.16 -13.90
N ALA A 216 -1.55 -17.39 -15.08
CA ALA A 216 -1.66 -18.73 -15.65
C ALA A 216 -0.27 -19.37 -15.88
N VAL A 217 0.69 -18.60 -16.40
CA VAL A 217 2.07 -19.08 -16.58
C VAL A 217 2.71 -19.40 -15.24
N GLY A 218 2.69 -18.49 -14.27
CA GLY A 218 3.37 -18.65 -12.98
C GLY A 218 2.75 -19.75 -12.11
N MET A 219 1.46 -20.02 -12.22
CA MET A 219 0.81 -21.13 -11.53
C MET A 219 1.21 -22.51 -12.10
N ASN A 220 1.53 -22.57 -13.41
CA ASN A 220 1.90 -23.84 -14.07
C ASN A 220 3.42 -24.01 -14.23
N TRP A 221 4.19 -22.93 -14.23
CA TRP A 221 5.64 -22.94 -14.41
C TRP A 221 6.31 -21.95 -13.45
N HIS A 222 6.92 -22.47 -12.40
CA HIS A 222 7.51 -21.71 -11.31
C HIS A 222 8.83 -22.34 -10.84
N PRO A 223 9.90 -22.27 -11.64
CA PRO A 223 11.17 -22.94 -11.33
C PRO A 223 12.01 -22.26 -10.25
N LEU A 224 11.54 -21.14 -9.66
CA LEU A 224 12.32 -20.30 -8.77
C LEU A 224 12.10 -20.67 -7.30
N TYR A 225 12.88 -21.64 -6.80
CA TYR A 225 12.86 -22.06 -5.41
C TYR A 225 14.09 -21.55 -4.66
N PHE A 226 14.09 -20.25 -4.33
CA PHE A 226 15.17 -19.66 -3.56
C PHE A 226 14.78 -19.49 -2.09
N SER A 227 15.81 -19.48 -1.21
CA SER A 227 15.60 -19.20 0.21
C SER A 227 15.14 -17.75 0.44
N THR A 228 14.47 -17.50 1.57
CA THR A 228 14.07 -16.15 1.97
C THR A 228 15.25 -15.18 2.00
N THR A 229 16.43 -15.63 2.45
CA THR A 229 17.66 -14.83 2.47
C THR A 229 18.12 -14.45 1.06
N THR A 230 18.08 -15.38 0.11
CA THR A 230 18.41 -15.09 -1.31
C THR A 230 17.44 -14.07 -1.89
N TRP A 231 16.14 -14.22 -1.61
CA TRP A 231 15.13 -13.24 -2.04
C TRP A 231 15.35 -11.86 -1.42
N MET A 232 15.77 -11.74 -0.15
CA MET A 232 16.12 -10.46 0.45
C MET A 232 17.18 -9.71 -0.35
N TRP A 233 18.26 -10.39 -0.77
CA TRP A 233 19.30 -9.80 -1.61
C TRP A 233 18.80 -9.39 -3.00
N LEU A 234 18.00 -10.25 -3.65
CA LEU A 234 17.42 -9.97 -4.97
C LEU A 234 16.44 -8.77 -4.91
N ILE A 235 15.61 -8.71 -3.88
CA ILE A 235 14.70 -7.58 -3.64
C ILE A 235 15.50 -6.31 -3.35
N GLY A 236 16.55 -6.36 -2.54
CA GLY A 236 17.45 -5.23 -2.28
C GLY A 236 18.07 -4.67 -3.58
N LEU A 237 18.54 -5.55 -4.46
CA LEU A 237 19.02 -5.15 -5.80
C LEU A 237 17.92 -4.52 -6.64
N TYR A 238 16.73 -5.13 -6.65
CA TYR A 238 15.59 -4.63 -7.41
C TYR A 238 15.18 -3.22 -6.96
N ILE A 239 14.96 -2.99 -5.65
CA ILE A 239 14.54 -1.68 -5.13
C ILE A 239 15.59 -0.60 -5.35
N THR A 240 16.88 -0.98 -5.36
CA THR A 240 17.98 -0.05 -5.69
C THR A 240 17.82 0.47 -7.12
N ILE A 241 17.54 -0.40 -8.08
CA ILE A 241 17.32 -0.03 -9.48
C ILE A 241 15.99 0.75 -9.62
N ALA A 242 14.92 0.25 -9.02
CA ALA A 242 13.59 0.85 -9.10
C ALA A 242 13.54 2.27 -8.55
N SER A 243 14.27 2.56 -7.46
CA SER A 243 14.30 3.88 -6.83
C SER A 243 14.88 4.97 -7.71
N VAL A 244 15.83 4.66 -8.60
CA VAL A 244 16.48 5.64 -9.49
C VAL A 244 15.88 5.65 -10.91
N THR A 245 15.03 4.67 -11.23
CA THR A 245 14.35 4.60 -12.52
C THR A 245 13.24 5.67 -12.60
N PRO A 246 13.05 6.35 -13.77
CA PRO A 246 11.95 7.29 -13.96
C PRO A 246 10.58 6.65 -13.67
N VAL A 247 9.68 7.42 -13.00
CA VAL A 247 8.39 6.89 -12.52
C VAL A 247 7.51 6.31 -13.62
N TRP A 248 7.55 6.89 -14.81
CA TRP A 248 6.74 6.47 -15.97
C TRP A 248 7.17 5.12 -16.58
N ILE A 249 8.41 4.67 -16.33
CA ILE A 249 8.90 3.39 -16.86
C ILE A 249 8.39 2.21 -16.03
N LEU A 250 8.46 2.31 -14.72
CA LEU A 250 8.21 1.20 -13.81
C LEU A 250 7.11 1.50 -12.80
N LEU A 251 7.23 2.56 -12.02
CA LEU A 251 6.38 2.82 -10.86
C LEU A 251 4.91 3.04 -11.27
N GLN A 252 4.63 4.06 -12.08
CA GLN A 252 3.26 4.36 -12.53
C GLN A 252 2.58 3.19 -13.24
N PRO A 253 3.20 2.54 -14.26
CA PRO A 253 2.57 1.44 -14.97
C PRO A 253 2.31 0.24 -14.09
N ARG A 254 3.30 -0.12 -13.26
CA ARG A 254 3.18 -1.27 -12.36
C ARG A 254 2.09 -1.04 -11.32
N ASP A 255 2.09 0.10 -10.68
CA ASP A 255 1.14 0.41 -9.61
C ASP A 255 -0.28 0.54 -10.16
N TYR A 256 -0.44 1.14 -11.35
CA TYR A 256 -1.71 1.17 -12.05
C TYR A 256 -2.23 -0.24 -12.36
N LEU A 257 -1.40 -1.11 -12.89
CA LEU A 257 -1.79 -2.49 -13.17
C LEU A 257 -2.01 -3.30 -11.88
N SER A 258 -1.21 -3.09 -10.83
CA SER A 258 -1.40 -3.70 -9.51
C SER A 258 -2.74 -3.32 -8.88
N SER A 259 -3.25 -2.11 -9.14
CA SER A 259 -4.54 -1.68 -8.60
C SER A 259 -5.70 -2.55 -9.07
N PHE A 260 -5.63 -3.13 -10.28
CA PHE A 260 -6.66 -4.08 -10.75
C PHE A 260 -6.64 -5.38 -9.95
N LEU A 261 -5.46 -5.88 -9.56
CA LEU A 261 -5.37 -7.04 -8.65
C LEU A 261 -5.95 -6.70 -7.28
N LEU A 262 -5.70 -5.50 -6.78
CA LEU A 262 -6.22 -5.03 -5.50
C LEU A 262 -7.75 -4.88 -5.53
N TYR A 263 -8.31 -4.29 -6.60
CA TYR A 263 -9.77 -4.22 -6.78
C TYR A 263 -10.39 -5.60 -6.97
N ALA A 264 -9.73 -6.51 -7.69
CA ALA A 264 -10.17 -7.90 -7.82
C ALA A 264 -10.17 -8.61 -6.46
N MET A 265 -9.12 -8.41 -5.65
CA MET A 265 -9.05 -8.95 -4.28
C MET A 265 -10.21 -8.45 -3.41
N LEU A 266 -10.50 -7.14 -3.44
CA LEU A 266 -11.63 -6.56 -2.71
C LEU A 266 -12.96 -7.16 -3.21
N ALA A 267 -13.13 -7.30 -4.53
CA ALA A 267 -14.34 -7.89 -5.12
C ALA A 267 -14.51 -9.37 -4.70
N VAL A 268 -13.44 -10.17 -4.77
CA VAL A 268 -13.44 -11.58 -4.32
C VAL A 268 -13.80 -11.66 -2.83
N ALA A 269 -13.22 -10.79 -2.01
CA ALA A 269 -13.51 -10.76 -0.57
C ALA A 269 -14.98 -10.41 -0.30
N VAL A 270 -15.53 -9.41 -1.00
CA VAL A 270 -16.96 -9.05 -0.89
C VAL A 270 -17.85 -10.20 -1.35
N VAL A 271 -17.52 -10.86 -2.46
CA VAL A 271 -18.26 -12.05 -2.95
C VAL A 271 -18.22 -13.17 -1.90
N GLY A 272 -17.06 -13.44 -1.30
CA GLY A 272 -16.93 -14.43 -0.22
C GLY A 272 -17.78 -14.08 1.00
N ILE A 273 -17.73 -12.82 1.47
CA ILE A 273 -18.53 -12.37 2.61
C ILE A 273 -20.04 -12.42 2.31
N VAL A 274 -20.47 -12.04 1.11
CA VAL A 274 -21.88 -12.07 0.71
C VAL A 274 -22.37 -13.50 0.53
N GLY A 275 -21.56 -14.36 -0.10
CA GLY A 275 -21.95 -15.74 -0.41
C GLY A 275 -21.96 -16.66 0.83
N ALA A 276 -20.91 -16.60 1.64
CA ALA A 276 -20.80 -17.41 2.85
C ALA A 276 -21.46 -16.76 4.07
N HIS A 277 -21.51 -15.44 4.14
CA HIS A 277 -22.07 -14.59 5.21
C HIS A 277 -21.92 -15.16 6.63
N PRO A 278 -20.68 -15.56 7.04
CA PRO A 278 -20.47 -16.24 8.31
C PRO A 278 -20.82 -15.35 9.50
N ASP A 279 -21.32 -15.98 10.57
CA ASP A 279 -21.53 -15.29 11.84
C ASP A 279 -20.21 -15.17 12.63
N ILE A 280 -19.98 -14.02 13.21
CA ILE A 280 -18.88 -13.81 14.13
C ILE A 280 -19.21 -14.55 15.43
N LYS A 281 -18.49 -15.65 15.70
CA LYS A 281 -18.67 -16.46 16.90
C LYS A 281 -18.04 -15.76 18.12
N PRO A 282 -18.82 -15.41 19.16
CA PRO A 282 -18.30 -14.68 20.32
C PRO A 282 -17.17 -15.43 21.06
N ASP A 283 -17.21 -16.77 21.03
CA ASP A 283 -16.19 -17.61 21.69
C ASP A 283 -14.83 -17.56 20.96
N LEU A 284 -14.84 -17.36 19.64
CA LEU A 284 -13.64 -17.30 18.83
C LEU A 284 -13.18 -15.85 18.58
N PHE A 285 -14.13 -14.93 18.42
CA PHE A 285 -13.85 -13.51 18.14
C PHE A 285 -14.87 -12.62 18.86
N PRO A 286 -14.66 -12.34 20.17
CA PRO A 286 -15.57 -11.51 20.95
C PRO A 286 -15.63 -10.07 20.46
N ALA A 287 -16.74 -9.40 20.75
CA ALA A 287 -16.89 -7.98 20.43
C ALA A 287 -15.88 -7.11 21.18
N TYR A 288 -15.65 -7.43 22.43
CA TYR A 288 -14.71 -6.75 23.33
C TYR A 288 -14.10 -7.75 24.30
N THR A 289 -12.78 -7.77 24.39
CA THR A 289 -12.05 -8.70 25.27
C THR A 289 -11.66 -8.03 26.60
N GLY A 290 -11.31 -6.75 26.57
CA GLY A 290 -10.88 -5.99 27.73
C GLY A 290 -9.91 -4.85 27.35
N PHE A 291 -9.68 -3.93 28.29
CA PHE A 291 -8.70 -2.86 28.11
C PHE A 291 -7.26 -3.37 28.26
N ALA A 292 -7.04 -4.38 29.10
CA ALA A 292 -5.77 -5.06 29.31
C ALA A 292 -5.95 -6.54 28.97
N VAL A 293 -5.18 -7.04 28.01
CA VAL A 293 -5.27 -8.41 27.49
C VAL A 293 -3.89 -9.05 27.57
N ASP A 294 -3.81 -10.24 28.12
CA ASP A 294 -2.60 -11.06 28.07
C ASP A 294 -2.56 -11.85 26.77
N ASN A 295 -1.55 -11.60 25.94
CA ASN A 295 -1.35 -12.28 24.67
C ASN A 295 -0.33 -13.43 24.72
N GLY A 296 0.03 -13.89 25.93
CA GLY A 296 1.04 -14.92 26.17
C GLY A 296 2.49 -14.39 26.21
N ASN A 297 2.73 -13.16 25.80
CA ASN A 297 4.03 -12.46 25.89
C ASN A 297 3.98 -11.30 26.90
N GLY A 298 2.87 -11.18 27.65
CA GLY A 298 2.63 -10.16 28.65
C GLY A 298 1.35 -9.37 28.41
N ILE A 299 1.02 -8.52 29.38
CA ILE A 299 -0.20 -7.71 29.34
C ILE A 299 -0.04 -6.59 28.32
N GLN A 300 -0.96 -6.55 27.37
CA GLN A 300 -1.08 -5.51 26.35
C GLN A 300 -2.26 -4.60 26.69
N TYR A 301 -2.01 -3.30 26.76
CA TYR A 301 -3.06 -2.32 27.00
C TYR A 301 -3.62 -1.79 25.68
N MET A 302 -4.95 -1.68 25.58
CA MET A 302 -5.62 -1.21 24.38
C MET A 302 -5.14 0.19 23.96
N PHE A 303 -4.91 1.09 24.92
CA PHE A 303 -4.21 2.34 24.65
C PHE A 303 -2.75 2.22 25.15
N PRO A 304 -1.74 2.48 24.30
CA PRO A 304 -1.81 2.98 22.88
C PRO A 304 -1.85 1.87 21.82
N ILE A 305 -1.78 0.59 22.17
CA ILE A 305 -1.47 -0.52 21.24
C ILE A 305 -2.48 -0.65 20.10
N LEU A 306 -3.79 -0.57 20.38
CA LEU A 306 -4.82 -0.60 19.34
C LEU A 306 -4.56 0.49 18.28
N PHE A 307 -4.29 1.72 18.74
CA PHE A 307 -4.16 2.89 17.88
C PHE A 307 -2.89 2.84 17.02
N THR A 308 -1.80 2.33 17.56
CA THR A 308 -0.54 2.19 16.83
C THR A 308 -0.52 0.97 15.90
N THR A 309 -1.13 -0.14 16.32
CA THR A 309 -1.18 -1.38 15.53
C THR A 309 -2.10 -1.23 14.31
N VAL A 310 -3.25 -0.56 14.46
CA VAL A 310 -4.21 -0.31 13.36
C VAL A 310 -3.95 1.06 12.72
N ALA A 311 -2.74 1.60 12.83
CA ALA A 311 -2.45 2.92 12.28
C ALA A 311 -2.73 2.97 10.76
N CYS A 312 -2.21 2.07 9.94
CA CYS A 312 -2.43 2.11 8.49
C CYS A 312 -3.91 2.09 8.10
N GLY A 313 -4.72 1.22 8.70
CA GLY A 313 -6.17 1.16 8.41
C GLY A 313 -7.00 2.30 8.98
N ALA A 314 -6.42 3.25 9.72
CA ALA A 314 -7.12 4.34 10.38
C ALA A 314 -6.46 5.71 10.16
N ILE A 315 -5.14 5.81 10.35
CA ILE A 315 -4.32 7.00 10.09
C ILE A 315 -2.86 6.59 9.89
N SER A 316 -2.27 6.85 8.74
CA SER A 316 -0.91 6.43 8.43
C SER A 316 0.00 7.62 8.09
N GLY A 317 1.10 7.78 8.84
CA GLY A 317 2.12 8.76 8.53
C GLY A 317 2.80 8.51 7.18
N PHE A 318 2.90 7.25 6.74
CA PHE A 318 3.43 6.89 5.43
C PHE A 318 2.59 7.46 4.27
N HIS A 319 1.25 7.48 4.42
CA HIS A 319 0.35 8.02 3.40
C HIS A 319 0.58 9.49 3.11
N SER A 320 0.84 10.32 4.12
CA SER A 320 1.14 11.74 3.91
C SER A 320 2.46 11.96 3.17
N LEU A 321 3.44 11.07 3.40
CA LEU A 321 4.69 11.08 2.65
C LEU A 321 4.47 10.67 1.19
N VAL A 322 3.63 9.67 0.92
CA VAL A 322 3.22 9.29 -0.45
C VAL A 322 2.45 10.43 -1.11
N SER A 323 1.46 11.00 -0.41
CA SER A 323 0.64 12.11 -0.90
C SER A 323 1.49 13.31 -1.33
N SER A 324 2.43 13.74 -0.49
CA SER A 324 3.28 14.91 -0.75
C SER A 324 4.55 14.60 -1.55
N GLY A 325 5.05 13.37 -1.47
CA GLY A 325 6.33 12.98 -2.11
C GLY A 325 6.20 12.51 -3.55
N THR A 326 5.08 11.87 -3.91
CA THR A 326 4.86 11.30 -5.25
C THR A 326 3.56 11.78 -5.88
N THR A 327 2.42 11.65 -5.20
CA THR A 327 1.10 11.92 -5.78
C THR A 327 0.90 13.38 -6.17
N SER A 328 1.35 14.33 -5.34
CA SER A 328 1.27 15.77 -5.62
C SER A 328 2.03 16.20 -6.88
N LYS A 329 3.08 15.48 -7.21
CA LYS A 329 3.92 15.72 -8.40
C LYS A 329 3.30 15.17 -9.70
N GLN A 330 2.25 14.36 -9.57
CA GLN A 330 1.60 13.67 -10.68
C GLN A 330 0.14 14.08 -10.84
N LEU A 331 -0.41 14.88 -9.93
CA LEU A 331 -1.81 15.29 -9.94
C LEU A 331 -2.10 16.20 -11.12
N ASP A 332 -2.98 15.75 -12.03
CA ASP A 332 -3.36 16.51 -13.23
C ASP A 332 -4.23 17.71 -12.88
N LYS A 333 -5.26 17.52 -12.07
CA LYS A 333 -6.19 18.57 -11.62
C LYS A 333 -6.32 18.57 -10.11
N GLU A 334 -6.37 19.76 -9.50
CA GLU A 334 -6.54 19.90 -8.05
C GLU A 334 -7.85 19.27 -7.56
N SER A 335 -8.92 19.31 -8.37
CA SER A 335 -10.22 18.70 -8.04
C SER A 335 -10.14 17.18 -7.81
N ASP A 336 -9.13 16.51 -8.39
CA ASP A 336 -8.92 15.07 -8.25
C ASP A 336 -8.26 14.69 -6.91
N ALA A 337 -7.77 15.66 -6.14
CA ALA A 337 -7.11 15.43 -4.85
C ALA A 337 -8.04 14.73 -3.84
N LYS A 338 -9.32 15.11 -3.78
CA LYS A 338 -10.29 14.47 -2.87
C LYS A 338 -10.51 13.00 -3.19
N PRO A 339 -10.92 12.58 -4.41
CA PRO A 339 -11.12 11.17 -4.70
C PRO A 339 -9.84 10.37 -4.52
N ILE A 340 -8.67 10.90 -4.86
CA ILE A 340 -7.41 10.19 -4.78
C ILE A 340 -6.96 10.00 -3.34
N ALA A 341 -6.77 11.07 -2.56
CA ALA A 341 -6.24 10.95 -1.21
C ALA A 341 -7.31 10.57 -0.18
N TYR A 342 -8.38 11.37 -0.06
CA TYR A 342 -9.44 11.08 0.91
C TYR A 342 -10.18 9.78 0.55
N GLY A 343 -10.51 9.58 -0.73
CA GLY A 343 -11.15 8.37 -1.21
C GLY A 343 -10.26 7.13 -1.08
N GLY A 344 -8.96 7.26 -1.38
CA GLY A 344 -7.97 6.20 -1.20
C GLY A 344 -7.89 5.70 0.23
N MET A 345 -7.81 6.62 1.20
CA MET A 345 -7.81 6.26 2.63
C MET A 345 -9.09 5.53 3.05
N LEU A 346 -10.26 5.97 2.59
CA LEU A 346 -11.51 5.28 2.93
C LEU A 346 -11.61 3.89 2.29
N LEU A 347 -11.06 3.68 1.09
CA LEU A 347 -10.94 2.34 0.50
C LEU A 347 -10.00 1.44 1.31
N GLU A 348 -8.96 2.00 1.91
CA GLU A 348 -8.09 1.25 2.82
C GLU A 348 -8.83 0.86 4.11
N CYS A 349 -9.69 1.72 4.63
CA CYS A 349 -10.60 1.36 5.74
C CYS A 349 -11.51 0.19 5.36
N VAL A 350 -12.01 0.14 4.12
CA VAL A 350 -12.80 -1.02 3.64
C VAL A 350 -11.97 -2.29 3.69
N LEU A 351 -10.70 -2.25 3.25
CA LEU A 351 -9.80 -3.40 3.33
C LEU A 351 -9.57 -3.86 4.78
N ALA A 352 -9.42 -2.91 5.71
CA ALA A 352 -9.28 -3.22 7.14
C ALA A 352 -10.54 -3.89 7.72
N ILE A 353 -11.74 -3.45 7.32
CA ILE A 353 -13.01 -4.08 7.73
C ILE A 353 -13.16 -5.48 7.10
N ILE A 354 -12.81 -5.64 5.83
CA ILE A 354 -12.77 -6.96 5.17
C ILE A 354 -11.82 -7.90 5.91
N THR A 355 -10.69 -7.39 6.38
CA THR A 355 -9.75 -8.17 7.19
C THR A 355 -10.39 -8.65 8.50
N LEU A 356 -11.18 -7.81 9.18
CA LEU A 356 -11.92 -8.26 10.38
C LEU A 356 -12.92 -9.39 10.07
N CYS A 357 -13.61 -9.30 8.93
CA CYS A 357 -14.49 -10.38 8.47
C CYS A 357 -13.68 -11.66 8.18
N ALA A 358 -12.51 -11.53 7.55
CA ALA A 358 -11.61 -12.66 7.29
C ALA A 358 -11.12 -13.33 8.58
N ILE A 359 -10.72 -12.55 9.61
CA ILE A 359 -10.32 -13.07 10.93
C ILE A 359 -11.42 -13.92 11.57
N ALA A 360 -12.68 -13.45 11.50
CA ALA A 360 -13.79 -14.15 12.08
C ALA A 360 -13.92 -15.58 11.52
N TYR A 361 -13.79 -15.73 10.21
CA TYR A 361 -13.94 -17.04 9.55
C TYR A 361 -12.64 -17.86 9.57
N ALA A 362 -11.48 -17.21 9.48
CA ALA A 362 -10.18 -17.88 9.57
C ALA A 362 -10.00 -18.62 10.91
N ARG A 363 -10.45 -18.02 12.01
CA ARG A 363 -10.43 -18.67 13.35
C ARG A 363 -11.35 -19.88 13.43
N GLU A 364 -12.44 -19.88 12.68
CA GLU A 364 -13.35 -21.02 12.60
C GLU A 364 -12.78 -22.16 11.77
N THR A 365 -12.11 -21.83 10.65
CA THR A 365 -11.56 -22.80 9.68
C THR A 365 -10.12 -23.22 9.97
N GLY A 366 -9.48 -22.64 11.01
CA GLY A 366 -8.15 -23.04 11.46
C GLY A 366 -6.99 -22.35 10.72
N HIS A 367 -7.25 -21.33 9.92
CA HIS A 367 -6.22 -20.48 9.31
C HIS A 367 -5.69 -19.46 10.34
N VAL A 368 -4.62 -19.83 11.04
CA VAL A 368 -4.08 -19.00 12.16
C VAL A 368 -2.56 -18.85 12.12
N LYS A 369 -1.88 -19.28 11.04
CA LYS A 369 -0.42 -19.37 10.95
C LYS A 369 0.28 -18.04 10.54
N GLY A 370 -0.37 -16.91 10.70
CA GLY A 370 0.20 -15.61 10.38
C GLY A 370 -0.74 -14.75 9.53
N ALA A 371 -0.37 -13.49 9.32
CA ALA A 371 -1.27 -12.51 8.72
C ALA A 371 -1.75 -12.90 7.31
N THR A 372 -0.85 -13.42 6.48
CA THR A 372 -1.19 -13.88 5.12
C THR A 372 -2.16 -15.05 5.14
N ASP A 373 -1.94 -16.05 6.00
CA ASP A 373 -2.82 -17.22 6.14
C ASP A 373 -4.19 -16.83 6.70
N ILE A 374 -4.25 -15.96 7.69
CA ILE A 374 -5.52 -15.47 8.25
C ILE A 374 -6.33 -14.73 7.20
N PHE A 375 -5.70 -13.79 6.47
CA PHE A 375 -6.40 -12.98 5.49
C PHE A 375 -6.77 -13.79 4.24
N ALA A 376 -5.78 -14.37 3.57
CA ALA A 376 -5.99 -15.09 2.33
C ALA A 376 -6.75 -16.40 2.55
N GLY A 377 -6.42 -17.15 3.61
CA GLY A 377 -7.11 -18.38 3.98
C GLY A 377 -8.55 -18.14 4.41
N GLY A 378 -8.79 -17.12 5.25
CA GLY A 378 -10.15 -16.79 5.67
C GLY A 378 -11.08 -16.41 4.50
N ILE A 379 -10.59 -15.59 3.55
CA ILE A 379 -11.38 -15.22 2.37
C ILE A 379 -11.53 -16.40 1.41
N ALA A 380 -10.47 -17.17 1.15
CA ALA A 380 -10.51 -18.33 0.27
C ALA A 380 -11.48 -19.40 0.80
N ALA A 381 -11.47 -19.65 2.11
CA ALA A 381 -12.40 -20.55 2.75
C ALA A 381 -13.86 -20.06 2.64
N MET A 382 -14.11 -18.73 2.72
CA MET A 382 -15.45 -18.18 2.46
C MET A 382 -15.90 -18.47 1.02
N ILE A 383 -15.02 -18.34 0.02
CA ILE A 383 -15.33 -18.69 -1.37
C ILE A 383 -15.62 -20.19 -1.50
N GLY A 384 -14.79 -21.03 -0.87
CA GLY A 384 -14.99 -22.49 -0.85
C GLY A 384 -16.28 -22.95 -0.15
N ALA A 385 -16.82 -22.14 0.77
CA ALA A 385 -18.09 -22.40 1.43
C ALA A 385 -19.32 -22.08 0.57
N ILE A 386 -19.15 -21.41 -0.58
CA ILE A 386 -20.25 -21.12 -1.51
C ILE A 386 -20.53 -22.35 -2.37
N PRO A 387 -21.80 -22.86 -2.41
CA PRO A 387 -22.15 -24.03 -3.20
C PRO A 387 -21.73 -23.90 -4.68
N GLY A 388 -20.95 -24.86 -5.17
CA GLY A 388 -20.44 -24.90 -6.53
C GLY A 388 -19.09 -24.18 -6.74
N LEU A 389 -18.50 -23.56 -5.70
CA LEU A 389 -17.20 -22.92 -5.75
C LEU A 389 -16.14 -23.60 -4.88
N GLU A 390 -16.43 -24.77 -4.32
CA GLU A 390 -15.55 -25.51 -3.40
C GLU A 390 -14.15 -25.79 -4.01
N SER A 391 -14.12 -26.07 -5.30
CA SER A 391 -12.86 -26.33 -6.03
C SER A 391 -12.00 -25.09 -6.24
N MET A 392 -12.55 -23.89 -6.04
CA MET A 392 -11.83 -22.63 -6.27
C MET A 392 -11.02 -22.15 -5.06
N GLU A 393 -11.20 -22.74 -3.88
CA GLU A 393 -10.56 -22.30 -2.63
C GLU A 393 -9.03 -22.14 -2.78
N ASN A 394 -8.33 -23.19 -3.25
CA ASN A 394 -6.87 -23.15 -3.42
C ASN A 394 -6.41 -22.11 -4.45
N SER A 395 -7.16 -21.95 -5.54
CA SER A 395 -6.84 -20.96 -6.56
C SER A 395 -7.03 -19.53 -6.04
N MET A 396 -8.10 -19.31 -5.26
CA MET A 396 -8.37 -18.03 -4.61
C MET A 396 -7.33 -17.72 -3.54
N TYR A 397 -6.92 -18.70 -2.74
CA TYR A 397 -5.82 -18.53 -1.79
C TYR A 397 -4.54 -18.04 -2.49
N THR A 398 -4.14 -18.71 -3.56
CA THR A 398 -2.95 -18.33 -4.34
C THR A 398 -3.08 -16.92 -4.94
N LEU A 399 -4.25 -16.58 -5.49
CA LEU A 399 -4.53 -15.24 -6.02
C LEU A 399 -4.42 -14.16 -4.94
N LEU A 400 -4.97 -14.42 -3.76
CA LEU A 400 -4.96 -13.47 -2.64
C LEU A 400 -3.54 -13.27 -2.09
N VAL A 401 -2.75 -14.34 -1.95
CA VAL A 401 -1.33 -14.25 -1.55
C VAL A 401 -0.53 -13.49 -2.59
N LEU A 402 -0.73 -13.76 -3.89
CA LEU A 402 -0.10 -13.02 -4.98
C LEU A 402 -0.41 -11.53 -4.91
N THR A 403 -1.69 -11.19 -4.76
CA THR A 403 -2.13 -9.79 -4.68
C THR A 403 -1.53 -9.11 -3.47
N TYR A 404 -1.56 -9.76 -2.30
CA TYR A 404 -0.92 -9.27 -1.08
C TYR A 404 0.57 -8.98 -1.29
N SER A 405 1.31 -9.90 -1.90
CA SER A 405 2.73 -9.71 -2.21
C SER A 405 2.97 -8.59 -3.22
N ALA A 406 2.14 -8.48 -4.26
CA ALA A 406 2.27 -7.46 -5.30
C ALA A 406 2.15 -6.03 -4.74
N PHE A 407 1.17 -5.78 -3.88
CA PHE A 407 1.04 -4.44 -3.31
C PHE A 407 2.04 -4.16 -2.18
N CYS A 408 2.51 -5.16 -1.43
CA CYS A 408 3.65 -4.99 -0.52
C CYS A 408 4.91 -4.57 -1.29
N LEU A 409 5.16 -5.17 -2.46
CA LEU A 409 6.27 -4.78 -3.34
C LEU A 409 6.11 -3.36 -3.89
N THR A 410 4.88 -2.95 -4.22
CA THR A 410 4.55 -1.58 -4.65
C THR A 410 4.85 -0.56 -3.55
N SER A 411 4.40 -0.83 -2.32
CA SER A 411 4.67 0.04 -1.17
C SER A 411 6.17 0.09 -0.83
N LEU A 412 6.88 -1.02 -0.98
CA LEU A 412 8.33 -1.11 -0.79
C LEU A 412 9.09 -0.18 -1.76
N ASP A 413 8.75 -0.20 -3.05
CA ASP A 413 9.38 0.66 -4.05
C ASP A 413 9.13 2.15 -3.75
N THR A 414 7.89 2.49 -3.42
CA THR A 414 7.51 3.86 -3.07
C THR A 414 8.23 4.30 -1.79
N ALA A 415 8.30 3.45 -0.75
CA ALA A 415 9.01 3.75 0.49
C ALA A 415 10.51 4.00 0.26
N THR A 416 11.16 3.17 -0.56
CA THR A 416 12.59 3.33 -0.89
C THR A 416 12.85 4.65 -1.62
N ARG A 417 11.97 5.03 -2.55
CA ARG A 417 12.06 6.31 -3.27
C ARG A 417 11.84 7.50 -2.34
N LEU A 418 10.86 7.42 -1.44
CA LEU A 418 10.60 8.46 -0.46
C LEU A 418 11.75 8.62 0.53
N ALA A 419 12.35 7.52 1.00
CA ALA A 419 13.52 7.56 1.86
C ALA A 419 14.72 8.24 1.16
N ARG A 420 14.95 7.93 -0.12
CA ARG A 420 15.92 8.65 -0.94
C ARG A 420 15.64 10.16 -0.98
N PHE A 421 14.39 10.56 -1.21
CA PHE A 421 14.02 11.99 -1.23
C PHE A 421 14.26 12.65 0.13
N MET A 422 13.84 12.03 1.24
CA MET A 422 14.07 12.55 2.59
C MET A 422 15.57 12.72 2.87
N PHE A 423 16.38 11.73 2.50
CA PHE A 423 17.82 11.82 2.66
C PHE A 423 18.42 12.99 1.85
N GLN A 424 18.00 13.16 0.59
CA GLN A 424 18.49 14.26 -0.26
C GLN A 424 18.05 15.64 0.28
N GLU A 425 16.78 15.78 0.70
CA GLU A 425 16.22 17.02 1.24
C GLU A 425 16.89 17.46 2.55
N PHE A 426 17.42 16.54 3.34
CA PHE A 426 18.18 16.88 4.55
C PHE A 426 19.38 17.79 4.27
N TRP A 427 20.02 17.59 3.12
CA TRP A 427 21.22 18.33 2.70
C TRP A 427 20.91 19.60 1.92
N LEU A 428 19.65 19.84 1.54
CA LEU A 428 19.24 20.98 0.73
C LEU A 428 18.71 22.13 1.60
N GLU A 429 19.09 23.35 1.20
CA GLU A 429 18.49 24.56 1.75
C GLU A 429 17.07 24.76 1.16
N PRO A 430 16.17 25.50 1.83
CA PRO A 430 14.84 25.79 1.32
C PRO A 430 14.89 26.42 -0.08
N GLY A 431 14.19 25.78 -1.04
CA GLY A 431 14.16 26.21 -2.44
C GLY A 431 15.34 25.77 -3.30
N GLU A 432 16.36 25.09 -2.73
CA GLU A 432 17.49 24.53 -3.46
C GLU A 432 17.13 23.15 -4.02
N THR A 433 17.58 22.83 -5.23
CA THR A 433 17.39 21.52 -5.85
C THR A 433 18.72 20.76 -5.96
N PRO A 434 18.71 19.43 -6.08
CA PRO A 434 19.95 18.65 -6.30
C PRO A 434 20.77 19.11 -7.50
N LYS A 435 20.14 19.72 -8.50
CA LYS A 435 20.79 20.25 -9.72
C LYS A 435 21.61 21.50 -9.47
N ASP A 436 21.29 22.27 -8.43
CA ASP A 436 21.97 23.52 -8.08
C ASP A 436 23.33 23.27 -7.43
N ILE A 437 23.55 22.05 -6.89
CA ILE A 437 24.78 21.67 -6.22
C ILE A 437 25.86 21.26 -7.20
N LYS A 438 26.86 22.09 -7.38
CA LYS A 438 27.90 21.92 -8.43
C LYS A 438 29.05 21.00 -8.01
N SER A 439 29.46 21.00 -6.74
CA SER A 439 30.66 20.25 -6.29
C SER A 439 30.66 19.94 -4.78
N GLY A 440 31.61 19.11 -4.35
CA GLY A 440 31.94 18.84 -2.95
C GLY A 440 31.12 17.69 -2.33
N PHE A 441 31.28 17.54 -1.01
CA PHE A 441 30.60 16.50 -0.21
C PHE A 441 29.07 16.55 -0.35
N LYS A 442 28.49 17.75 -0.36
CA LYS A 442 27.05 17.95 -0.51
C LYS A 442 26.54 17.35 -1.83
N LYS A 443 27.29 17.48 -2.95
CA LYS A 443 26.92 16.86 -4.24
C LYS A 443 26.86 15.34 -4.16
N MET A 444 27.75 14.71 -3.42
CA MET A 444 27.74 13.27 -3.20
C MET A 444 26.47 12.86 -2.39
N MET A 445 26.16 13.60 -1.32
CA MET A 445 24.98 13.31 -0.47
C MET A 445 23.67 13.47 -1.22
N VAL A 446 23.51 14.46 -2.10
CA VAL A 446 22.29 14.66 -2.89
C VAL A 446 22.23 13.80 -4.16
N ASN A 447 23.27 13.01 -4.44
CA ASN A 447 23.27 12.10 -5.58
C ASN A 447 22.24 10.98 -5.38
N PRO A 448 21.29 10.77 -6.32
CA PRO A 448 20.22 9.78 -6.15
C PRO A 448 20.73 8.34 -6.02
N TYR A 449 21.83 7.99 -6.71
CA TYR A 449 22.43 6.65 -6.60
C TYR A 449 23.03 6.42 -5.23
N PHE A 450 23.82 7.38 -4.73
CA PHE A 450 24.42 7.30 -3.40
C PHE A 450 23.35 7.22 -2.30
N ALA A 451 22.37 8.13 -2.34
CA ALA A 451 21.27 8.17 -1.37
C ALA A 451 20.46 6.85 -1.36
N THR A 452 20.20 6.27 -2.53
CA THR A 452 19.48 4.97 -2.63
C THR A 452 20.31 3.83 -2.07
N ILE A 453 21.58 3.72 -2.48
CA ILE A 453 22.46 2.64 -2.01
C ILE A 453 22.58 2.71 -0.49
N LEU A 454 22.82 3.90 0.07
CA LEU A 454 22.89 4.07 1.52
C LEU A 454 21.59 3.64 2.22
N THR A 455 20.42 4.04 1.69
CA THR A 455 19.10 3.68 2.25
C THR A 455 18.86 2.17 2.25
N VAL A 456 19.28 1.47 1.21
CA VAL A 456 19.05 0.01 1.08
C VAL A 456 20.06 -0.78 1.92
N PHE A 457 21.25 -0.24 2.16
CA PHE A 457 22.27 -0.88 3.01
C PHE A 457 22.03 -0.72 4.51
N LEU A 458 21.32 0.33 4.93
CA LEU A 458 20.94 0.57 6.34
C LEU A 458 19.78 -0.30 6.76
#